data_a28ad21baba6f997417e2fea03b608b4
#
_entry.id   a28ad21baba6f997417e2fea03b608b4
#
_cell.length_a   1.000
_cell.length_b   1.000
_cell.length_c   1.000
_cell.angle_alpha   90.00
_cell.angle_beta   90.00
_cell.angle_gamma   90.00
#
_symmetry.space_group_name_H-M   'P 1'
#
loop_
_entity.id
_entity.type
_entity.pdbx_description
1 polymer ?
#
loop_
_entity_poly.entity_id
_entity_poly.type
_entity_poly.pdbx_seq_one_letter_code
_entity_poly.pdbx_strand_id
1 'polypeptide(L)'
;MRRIVNILAKMVSAIVLALIFLPLLVALLFEIPAVQNFVAREATEIISRKLGTRISIDRVDIGLFYRVSLDGFYVEDFQRDTLLYAGRLDARIKSLGLFGGGLVFSRAELSDARFCLRETPDGEMNIKQIVNRISDPDKPRKGNFRPVSYTHLTL
;
A
#
# COMPACT_ATOMS: atom_id res chain seq x y z
N MET A 1 18.99 44.21 -20.18
CA MET A 1 17.68 43.82 -19.55
C MET A 1 16.88 42.79 -20.37
N ARG A 2 16.61 42.99 -21.67
CA ARG A 2 15.81 42.03 -22.48
C ARG A 2 16.34 40.60 -22.52
N ARG A 3 17.68 40.36 -22.55
CA ARG A 3 18.27 39.01 -22.55
C ARG A 3 18.03 38.26 -21.25
N ILE A 4 18.12 38.93 -20.10
CA ILE A 4 17.91 38.33 -18.78
C ILE A 4 16.42 37.96 -18.62
N VAL A 5 15.51 38.82 -19.03
CA VAL A 5 14.07 38.55 -19.01
C VAL A 5 13.72 37.36 -19.89
N ASN A 6 14.30 37.21 -21.07
CA ASN A 6 14.06 36.09 -21.95
C ASN A 6 14.63 34.75 -21.38
N ILE A 7 15.76 34.80 -20.69
CA ILE A 7 16.33 33.61 -20.04
C ILE A 7 15.43 33.21 -18.89
N LEU A 8 15.00 34.15 -18.05
CA LEU A 8 14.10 33.92 -16.94
C LEU A 8 12.76 33.32 -17.41
N ALA A 9 12.17 33.89 -18.46
CA ALA A 9 10.94 33.39 -19.05
C ALA A 9 11.07 31.98 -19.58
N LYS A 10 12.18 31.64 -20.23
CA LYS A 10 12.45 30.26 -20.69
C LYS A 10 12.63 29.27 -19.54
N MET A 11 13.31 29.69 -18.47
CA MET A 11 13.45 28.84 -17.26
C MET A 11 12.11 28.59 -16.60
N VAL A 12 11.30 29.64 -16.41
CA VAL A 12 9.95 29.50 -15.83
C VAL A 12 9.08 28.60 -16.70
N SER A 13 9.09 28.84 -18.02
CA SER A 13 8.34 27.98 -18.96
C SER A 13 8.78 26.52 -18.90
N ALA A 14 10.08 26.25 -18.84
CA ALA A 14 10.60 24.88 -18.72
C ALA A 14 10.19 24.21 -17.40
N ILE A 15 10.21 24.96 -16.29
CA ILE A 15 9.76 24.44 -14.98
C ILE A 15 8.27 24.13 -15.01
N VAL A 16 7.44 25.04 -15.55
CA VAL A 16 5.99 24.80 -15.67
C VAL A 16 5.70 23.59 -16.56
N LEU A 17 6.40 23.48 -17.67
CA LEU A 17 6.26 22.35 -18.58
C LEU A 17 6.64 21.03 -17.88
N ALA A 18 7.78 21.01 -17.17
CA ALA A 18 8.22 19.86 -16.42
C ALA A 18 7.22 19.46 -15.31
N LEU A 19 6.63 20.44 -14.62
CA LEU A 19 5.64 20.23 -13.56
C LEU A 19 4.34 19.58 -14.08
N ILE A 20 4.00 19.81 -15.35
CA ILE A 20 2.82 19.22 -16.00
C ILE A 20 3.17 17.87 -16.63
N PHE A 21 4.30 17.80 -17.37
CA PHE A 21 4.65 16.60 -18.13
C PHE A 21 5.19 15.47 -17.26
N LEU A 22 5.93 15.79 -16.18
CA LEU A 22 6.50 14.75 -15.31
C LEU A 22 5.43 13.87 -14.65
N PRO A 23 4.40 14.41 -13.98
CA PRO A 23 3.34 13.56 -13.41
C PRO A 23 2.53 12.81 -14.48
N LEU A 24 2.35 13.42 -15.67
CA LEU A 24 1.69 12.74 -16.78
C LEU A 24 2.52 11.54 -17.28
N LEU A 25 3.83 11.73 -17.42
CA LEU A 25 4.75 10.66 -17.81
C LEU A 25 4.77 9.53 -16.76
N VAL A 26 4.82 9.88 -15.49
CA VAL A 26 4.74 8.91 -14.39
C VAL A 26 3.42 8.14 -14.45
N ALA A 27 2.29 8.82 -14.65
CA ALA A 27 1.00 8.16 -14.79
C ALA A 27 0.97 7.18 -15.95
N LEU A 28 1.51 7.57 -17.12
CA LEU A 28 1.63 6.68 -18.29
C LEU A 28 2.53 5.47 -18.04
N LEU A 29 3.62 5.64 -17.30
CA LEU A 29 4.50 4.52 -16.93
C LEU A 29 3.77 3.52 -16.00
N PHE A 30 2.92 4.01 -15.11
CA PHE A 30 2.10 3.15 -14.25
C PHE A 30 0.93 2.46 -14.96
N GLU A 31 0.60 2.82 -16.20
CA GLU A 31 -0.32 2.04 -17.05
C GLU A 31 0.31 0.74 -17.56
N ILE A 32 1.63 0.62 -17.49
CA ILE A 32 2.36 -0.57 -17.95
C ILE A 32 2.34 -1.64 -16.85
N PRO A 33 1.71 -2.81 -17.06
CA PRO A 33 1.60 -3.86 -16.04
C PRO A 33 2.96 -4.36 -15.52
N ALA A 34 3.98 -4.35 -16.37
CA ALA A 34 5.34 -4.73 -15.98
C ALA A 34 5.93 -3.78 -14.92
N VAL A 35 5.66 -2.48 -15.04
CA VAL A 35 6.11 -1.46 -14.06
C VAL A 35 5.36 -1.64 -12.74
N GLN A 36 4.05 -1.84 -12.79
CA GLN A 36 3.23 -2.09 -11.60
C GLN A 36 3.72 -3.33 -10.84
N ASN A 37 3.94 -4.45 -11.56
CA ASN A 37 4.41 -5.69 -10.96
C ASN A 37 5.85 -5.58 -10.43
N PHE A 38 6.71 -4.80 -11.06
CA PHE A 38 8.06 -4.54 -10.55
C PHE A 38 8.00 -3.78 -9.23
N VAL A 39 7.26 -2.67 -9.18
CA VAL A 39 7.08 -1.85 -7.96
C VAL A 39 6.45 -2.69 -6.84
N ALA A 40 5.45 -3.51 -7.16
CA ALA A 40 4.82 -4.41 -6.21
C ALA A 40 5.81 -5.39 -5.59
N ARG A 41 6.64 -6.00 -6.41
CA ARG A 41 7.66 -6.99 -5.98
C ARG A 41 8.66 -6.35 -5.03
N GLU A 42 9.20 -5.19 -5.39
CA GLU A 42 10.12 -4.42 -4.55
C GLU A 42 9.48 -4.01 -3.21
N ALA A 43 8.25 -3.48 -3.27
CA ALA A 43 7.52 -3.10 -2.07
C ALA A 43 7.27 -4.31 -1.14
N THR A 44 6.85 -5.44 -1.72
CA THR A 44 6.58 -6.68 -0.98
C THR A 44 7.85 -7.21 -0.30
N GLU A 45 8.98 -7.16 -0.99
CA GLU A 45 10.27 -7.60 -0.45
C GLU A 45 10.74 -6.70 0.69
N ILE A 46 10.61 -5.38 0.56
CA ILE A 46 10.93 -4.42 1.62
C ILE A 46 10.05 -4.66 2.85
N ILE A 47 8.74 -4.84 2.66
CA ILE A 47 7.79 -5.07 3.74
C ILE A 47 8.06 -6.43 4.40
N SER A 48 8.31 -7.49 3.63
CA SER A 48 8.65 -8.82 4.15
C SER A 48 9.90 -8.78 5.01
N ARG A 49 10.95 -8.09 4.56
CA ARG A 49 12.17 -7.90 5.37
C ARG A 49 11.91 -7.12 6.65
N LYS A 50 11.11 -6.07 6.59
CA LYS A 50 10.78 -5.23 7.75
C LYS A 50 9.93 -5.96 8.77
N LEU A 51 8.98 -6.76 8.33
CA LEU A 51 8.10 -7.56 9.20
C LEU A 51 8.76 -8.84 9.68
N GLY A 52 9.76 -9.36 8.96
CA GLY A 52 10.43 -10.63 9.26
C GLY A 52 9.57 -11.85 8.91
N THR A 53 8.58 -11.68 8.04
CA THR A 53 7.74 -12.75 7.53
C THR A 53 7.49 -12.58 6.03
N ARG A 54 7.12 -13.66 5.34
CA ARG A 54 6.89 -13.61 3.90
C ARG A 54 5.53 -13.00 3.60
N ILE A 55 5.56 -12.00 2.71
CA ILE A 55 4.40 -11.43 2.08
C ILE A 55 4.57 -11.62 0.58
N SER A 56 3.53 -12.03 -0.13
CA SER A 56 3.54 -12.08 -1.59
C SER A 56 2.26 -11.52 -2.17
N ILE A 57 2.39 -11.02 -3.38
CA ILE A 57 1.30 -10.47 -4.18
C ILE A 57 1.55 -10.94 -5.60
N ASP A 58 0.56 -11.56 -6.23
CA ASP A 58 0.70 -12.09 -7.58
C ASP A 58 0.59 -10.99 -8.62
N ARG A 59 -0.34 -10.06 -8.41
CA ARG A 59 -0.55 -8.93 -9.32
C ARG A 59 -1.00 -7.70 -8.56
N VAL A 60 -0.53 -6.54 -9.01
CA VAL A 60 -1.00 -5.23 -8.57
C VAL A 60 -1.61 -4.51 -9.75
N ASP A 61 -2.78 -3.94 -9.55
CA ASP A 61 -3.46 -3.06 -10.48
C ASP A 61 -3.73 -1.73 -9.78
N ILE A 62 -3.16 -0.67 -10.33
CA ILE A 62 -3.33 0.70 -9.84
C ILE A 62 -4.25 1.43 -10.80
N GLY A 63 -5.52 1.50 -10.44
CA GLY A 63 -6.54 2.17 -11.24
C GLY A 63 -6.63 3.67 -10.96
N LEU A 64 -7.43 4.34 -11.78
CA LEU A 64 -7.76 5.74 -11.61
C LEU A 64 -8.40 6.01 -10.24
N PHE A 65 -8.24 7.24 -9.71
CA PHE A 65 -8.81 7.68 -8.44
C PHE A 65 -8.27 6.93 -7.21
N TYR A 66 -6.96 6.62 -7.21
CA TYR A 66 -6.27 6.00 -6.06
C TYR A 66 -6.87 4.65 -5.63
N ARG A 67 -7.42 3.90 -6.59
CA ARG A 67 -7.80 2.51 -6.37
C ARG A 67 -6.57 1.63 -6.56
N VAL A 68 -6.36 0.73 -5.60
CA VAL A 68 -5.31 -0.30 -5.67
C VAL A 68 -6.00 -1.63 -5.49
N SER A 69 -5.83 -2.53 -6.45
CA SER A 69 -6.30 -3.91 -6.40
C SER A 69 -5.08 -4.82 -6.36
N LEU A 70 -5.05 -5.72 -5.39
CA LEU A 70 -4.00 -6.72 -5.23
C LEU A 70 -4.64 -8.09 -5.43
N ASP A 71 -4.15 -8.85 -6.41
CA ASP A 71 -4.57 -10.25 -6.60
C ASP A 71 -3.54 -11.19 -5.97
N GLY A 72 -4.02 -12.26 -5.34
CA GLY A 72 -3.18 -13.26 -4.68
C GLY A 72 -2.40 -12.72 -3.50
N PHE A 73 -3.05 -11.89 -2.66
CA PHE A 73 -2.41 -11.35 -1.46
C PHE A 73 -2.23 -12.44 -0.39
N TYR A 74 -0.99 -12.66 0.02
CA TYR A 74 -0.59 -13.71 0.94
C TYR A 74 0.34 -13.19 2.03
N VAL A 75 0.09 -13.59 3.26
CA VAL A 75 0.90 -13.26 4.44
C VAL A 75 1.15 -14.53 5.24
N GLU A 76 2.41 -14.82 5.52
CA GLU A 76 2.83 -15.87 6.47
C GLU A 76 2.87 -15.34 7.90
N ASP A 77 2.70 -16.25 8.85
CA ASP A 77 3.06 -16.00 10.26
C ASP A 77 4.55 -16.34 10.52
N PHE A 78 5.01 -16.17 11.75
CA PHE A 78 6.41 -16.46 12.11
C PHE A 78 6.76 -17.94 12.16
N GLN A 79 5.76 -18.83 12.12
CA GLN A 79 5.93 -20.27 12.01
C GLN A 79 5.95 -20.76 10.57
N ARG A 80 5.89 -19.84 9.59
CA ARG A 80 5.82 -20.09 8.14
C ARG A 80 4.51 -20.74 7.71
N ASP A 81 3.47 -20.59 8.51
CA ASP A 81 2.11 -20.98 8.14
C ASP A 81 1.36 -19.79 7.53
N THR A 82 0.32 -20.09 6.74
CA THR A 82 -0.55 -19.04 6.20
C THR A 82 -1.28 -18.34 7.33
N LEU A 83 -1.07 -17.05 7.48
CA LEU A 83 -1.87 -16.20 8.36
C LEU A 83 -3.09 -15.63 7.63
N LEU A 84 -2.86 -15.09 6.44
CA LEU A 84 -3.89 -14.49 5.61
C LEU A 84 -3.62 -14.82 4.14
N TYR A 85 -4.63 -15.26 3.48
CA TYR A 85 -4.71 -15.31 2.02
C TYR A 85 -5.96 -14.57 1.58
N ALA A 86 -5.85 -13.76 0.54
CA ALA A 86 -6.99 -13.17 -0.14
C ALA A 86 -6.81 -13.30 -1.64
N GLY A 87 -7.80 -13.86 -2.32
CA GLY A 87 -7.81 -13.92 -3.77
C GLY A 87 -7.75 -12.53 -4.37
N ARG A 88 -8.44 -11.56 -3.74
CA ARG A 88 -8.37 -10.14 -4.10
C ARG A 88 -8.48 -9.24 -2.88
N LEU A 89 -7.65 -8.19 -2.85
CA LEU A 89 -7.74 -7.08 -1.92
C LEU A 89 -7.90 -5.78 -2.71
N ASP A 90 -9.07 -5.18 -2.63
CA ASP A 90 -9.35 -3.87 -3.21
C ASP A 90 -9.25 -2.78 -2.15
N ALA A 91 -8.42 -1.80 -2.36
CA ALA A 91 -8.24 -0.68 -1.47
C ALA A 91 -8.42 0.65 -2.20
N ARG A 92 -9.03 1.61 -1.53
CA ARG A 92 -9.11 3.00 -2.03
C ARG A 92 -8.35 3.91 -1.09
N ILE A 93 -7.33 4.56 -1.63
CA ILE A 93 -6.51 5.53 -0.90
C ILE A 93 -7.23 6.87 -0.90
N LYS A 94 -7.44 7.44 0.27
CA LYS A 94 -8.04 8.78 0.45
C LYS A 94 -6.97 9.87 0.41
N SER A 95 -5.80 9.59 0.96
CA SER A 95 -4.68 10.54 1.03
C SER A 95 -3.35 9.80 1.05
N LEU A 96 -2.38 10.31 0.30
CA LEU A 96 -1.02 9.75 0.22
C LEU A 96 -0.09 10.30 1.30
N GLY A 97 -0.53 11.24 2.13
CA GLY A 97 0.27 11.77 3.24
C GLY A 97 1.63 12.33 2.85
N LEU A 98 1.74 12.97 1.68
CA LEU A 98 3.00 13.46 1.09
C LEU A 98 3.79 14.42 1.99
N PHE A 99 3.16 14.99 3.01
CA PHE A 99 3.76 15.94 3.96
C PHE A 99 3.79 15.39 5.40
N GLY A 100 4.09 14.09 5.55
CA GLY A 100 4.28 13.48 6.88
C GLY A 100 3.04 12.85 7.52
N GLY A 101 1.90 12.84 6.83
CA GLY A 101 0.72 12.03 7.20
C GLY A 101 0.78 10.66 6.54
N GLY A 102 0.55 9.57 7.27
CA GLY A 102 0.53 8.22 6.72
C GLY A 102 -0.51 8.02 5.62
N LEU A 103 -0.46 6.87 4.95
CA LEU A 103 -1.48 6.44 3.99
C LEU A 103 -2.84 6.30 4.70
N VAL A 104 -3.84 7.00 4.19
CA VAL A 104 -5.21 6.91 4.70
C VAL A 104 -6.06 6.19 3.67
N PHE A 105 -6.63 5.06 4.07
CA PHE A 105 -7.56 4.30 3.26
C PHE A 105 -9.00 4.71 3.58
N SER A 106 -9.82 4.84 2.54
CA SER A 106 -11.26 5.12 2.70
C SER A 106 -12.09 3.84 2.66
N ARG A 107 -11.59 2.80 2.02
CA ARG A 107 -12.21 1.48 1.91
C ARG A 107 -11.10 0.44 1.72
N ALA A 108 -11.28 -0.72 2.34
CA ALA A 108 -10.53 -1.93 2.03
C ALA A 108 -11.55 -3.08 2.01
N GLU A 109 -11.50 -3.88 0.96
CA GLU A 109 -12.39 -5.01 0.73
C GLU A 109 -11.57 -6.23 0.37
N LEU A 110 -11.81 -7.33 1.07
CA LEU A 110 -11.16 -8.61 0.84
C LEU A 110 -12.18 -9.57 0.23
N SER A 111 -11.83 -10.15 -0.90
CA SER A 111 -12.62 -11.19 -1.56
C SER A 111 -11.83 -12.51 -1.52
N ASP A 112 -12.56 -13.62 -1.37
CA ASP A 112 -11.99 -14.97 -1.25
C ASP A 112 -10.90 -15.03 -0.17
N ALA A 113 -11.17 -14.41 0.98
CA ALA A 113 -10.22 -14.30 2.07
C ALA A 113 -10.30 -15.51 3.01
N ARG A 114 -9.12 -16.00 3.40
CA ARG A 114 -8.94 -17.04 4.41
C ARG A 114 -8.00 -16.53 5.47
N PHE A 115 -8.46 -16.53 6.71
CA PHE A 115 -7.68 -16.20 7.89
C PHE A 115 -7.40 -17.47 8.69
N CYS A 116 -6.13 -17.71 9.01
CA CYS A 116 -5.70 -18.81 9.85
C CYS A 116 -5.16 -18.27 11.16
N LEU A 117 -6.06 -18.04 12.11
CA LEU A 117 -5.70 -17.57 13.44
C LEU A 117 -5.39 -18.77 14.33
N ARG A 118 -4.22 -18.76 14.93
CA ARG A 118 -3.74 -19.82 15.85
C ARG A 118 -3.15 -19.21 17.10
N GLU A 119 -3.28 -19.93 18.18
CA GLU A 119 -2.54 -19.63 19.41
C GLU A 119 -1.12 -20.17 19.27
N THR A 120 -0.15 -19.34 19.57
CA THR A 120 1.27 -19.72 19.60
C THR A 120 1.58 -20.44 20.93
N PRO A 121 2.71 -21.20 21.03
CA PRO A 121 3.09 -21.86 22.27
C PRO A 121 3.20 -20.93 23.50
N ASP A 122 3.39 -19.63 23.25
CA ASP A 122 3.45 -18.59 24.28
C ASP A 122 2.07 -18.09 24.73
N GLY A 123 0.96 -18.68 24.22
CA GLY A 123 -0.41 -18.31 24.55
C GLY A 123 -0.91 -17.03 23.85
N GLU A 124 -0.17 -16.53 22.87
CA GLU A 124 -0.57 -15.34 22.09
C GLU A 124 -1.12 -15.74 20.72
N MET A 125 -2.00 -14.92 20.17
CA MET A 125 -2.47 -15.10 18.79
C MET A 125 -1.36 -14.75 17.79
N ASN A 126 -1.15 -15.58 16.76
CA ASN A 126 -0.13 -15.37 15.72
C ASN A 126 -0.25 -13.99 15.03
N ILE A 127 -1.47 -13.47 14.85
CA ILE A 127 -1.71 -12.14 14.29
C ILE A 127 -1.14 -11.02 15.18
N LYS A 128 -1.13 -11.20 16.51
CA LYS A 128 -0.67 -10.19 17.47
C LYS A 128 0.81 -9.87 17.26
N GLN A 129 1.61 -10.87 16.94
CA GLN A 129 3.04 -10.69 16.68
C GLN A 129 3.28 -9.79 15.45
N ILE A 130 2.50 -9.95 14.38
CA ILE A 130 2.59 -9.13 13.18
C ILE A 130 2.10 -7.69 13.46
N VAL A 131 0.96 -7.57 14.15
CA VAL A 131 0.41 -6.25 14.53
C VAL A 131 1.40 -5.48 15.39
N ASN A 132 2.08 -6.13 16.34
CA ASN A 132 3.09 -5.50 17.19
C ASN A 132 4.31 -5.00 16.38
N ARG A 133 4.69 -5.70 15.31
CA ARG A 133 5.79 -5.28 14.41
C ARG A 133 5.41 -4.12 13.50
N ILE A 134 4.14 -4.04 13.10
CA ILE A 134 3.61 -2.93 12.29
C ILE A 134 3.41 -1.69 13.15
N SER A 135 2.98 -1.89 14.40
CA SER A 135 2.73 -0.82 15.35
C SER A 135 4.05 -0.44 16.01
N ASP A 136 4.66 0.65 15.52
CA ASP A 136 5.85 1.24 16.13
C ASP A 136 5.51 1.66 17.58
N PRO A 137 6.16 1.08 18.62
CA PRO A 137 5.83 1.37 20.01
C PRO A 137 6.05 2.84 20.39
N ASP A 138 6.88 3.58 19.64
CA ASP A 138 7.21 4.98 19.91
C ASP A 138 6.29 5.99 19.22
N LYS A 139 5.33 5.54 18.40
CA LYS A 139 4.34 6.44 17.81
C LYS A 139 3.07 6.49 18.66
N PRO A 140 2.70 7.67 19.21
CA PRO A 140 1.42 7.81 19.90
C PRO A 140 0.29 7.41 18.97
N ARG A 141 -0.56 6.49 19.43
CA ARG A 141 -1.76 6.01 18.70
C ARG A 141 -2.70 7.19 18.43
N LYS A 142 -2.48 7.94 17.36
CA LYS A 142 -3.44 8.89 16.79
C LYS A 142 -4.31 8.17 15.78
N GLY A 143 -5.31 7.48 16.27
CA GLY A 143 -6.34 6.91 15.42
C GLY A 143 -7.27 6.04 16.26
N ASN A 144 -8.47 6.52 16.51
CA ASN A 144 -9.57 5.68 16.98
C ASN A 144 -9.91 4.71 15.83
N PHE A 145 -9.24 3.57 15.77
CA PHE A 145 -9.71 2.45 14.98
C PHE A 145 -10.99 1.93 15.66
N ARG A 146 -12.13 2.32 15.14
CA ARG A 146 -13.40 1.67 15.45
C ARG A 146 -13.61 0.59 14.39
N PRO A 147 -13.45 -0.70 14.71
CA PRO A 147 -13.86 -1.75 13.80
C PRO A 147 -15.38 -1.70 13.68
N VAL A 148 -15.86 -1.33 12.50
CA VAL A 148 -17.27 -1.48 12.15
C VAL A 148 -17.38 -2.88 11.57
N SER A 149 -17.80 -3.83 12.39
CA SER A 149 -18.14 -5.18 11.94
C SER A 149 -19.44 -5.14 11.15
N TYR A 150 -19.34 -5.24 9.85
CA TYR A 150 -20.47 -5.68 9.03
C TYR A 150 -20.25 -7.16 8.71
N THR A 151 -20.79 -8.02 9.55
CA THR A 151 -20.92 -9.44 9.25
C THR A 151 -22.21 -9.64 8.45
N HIS A 152 -22.15 -9.60 7.13
CA HIS A 152 -23.11 -10.28 6.30
C HIS A 152 -22.60 -11.71 6.05
N LEU A 153 -22.98 -12.62 6.93
CA LEU A 153 -22.95 -14.04 6.67
C LEU A 153 -24.20 -14.35 5.81
N THR A 154 -24.01 -14.50 4.53
CA THR A 154 -24.96 -15.22 3.67
C THR A 154 -24.60 -16.71 3.77
N LEU A 155 -25.50 -17.47 4.38
CA LEU A 155 -25.55 -18.92 4.35
C LEU A 155 -25.94 -19.38 2.95
#